data_68f85313c9ed8b096fca370f6e32b5db
#
_entry.id   68f85313c9ed8b096fca370f6e32b5db
#
_cell.length_a   1.000
_cell.length_b   1.000
_cell.length_c   1.000
_cell.angle_alpha   90.00
_cell.angle_beta   90.00
_cell.angle_gamma   90.00
#
_symmetry.space_group_name_H-M   'P 1'
#
loop_
_entity.id
_entity.type
_entity.pdbx_description
1 polymer ?
#
loop_
_entity_poly.entity_id
_entity_poly.type
_entity_poly.pdbx_seq_one_letter_code
_entity_poly.pdbx_strand_id
1 'polypeptide(L)'
;MQWDSVTLKNMPGYFIEQSEVEGLDYTTMCLWAEEVELSEPRDTKGETEEAVKEILKTHSWSWLGEEGKRIQKVLTGVDEEDEMETFRAWERYLEKTLAFPFDAKVLGYQDKGPLRSGDKVSVKKISLVDDHYGIIVELRRGRKKYDHPLCDLEVINNDSINYQPVKDYRVWFANR
;
A
#
# COMPACT_ATOMS: atom_id res chain seq x y z
N MET A 1 -7.61 14.91 -25.48
CA MET A 1 -6.20 15.23 -25.80
C MET A 1 -5.32 14.78 -24.65
N GLN A 2 -4.18 14.16 -24.92
CA GLN A 2 -3.22 13.74 -23.90
C GLN A 2 -2.26 14.90 -23.59
N TRP A 3 -1.87 15.06 -22.32
CA TRP A 3 -0.85 16.02 -21.93
C TRP A 3 0.53 15.64 -22.47
N ASP A 4 1.38 16.64 -22.72
CA ASP A 4 2.80 16.38 -23.00
C ASP A 4 3.58 15.95 -21.75
N SER A 5 4.76 15.34 -21.94
CA SER A 5 5.58 14.82 -20.84
C SER A 5 6.00 15.91 -19.85
N VAL A 6 6.21 17.14 -20.30
CA VAL A 6 6.60 18.26 -19.45
C VAL A 6 5.45 18.67 -18.52
N THR A 7 4.23 18.76 -19.07
CA THR A 7 3.02 19.09 -18.30
C THR A 7 2.74 17.98 -17.27
N LEU A 8 2.84 16.69 -17.67
CA LEU A 8 2.65 15.56 -16.79
C LEU A 8 3.66 15.58 -15.62
N LYS A 9 4.95 15.75 -15.90
CA LYS A 9 6.01 15.80 -14.87
C LYS A 9 5.88 16.98 -13.90
N ASN A 10 5.26 18.07 -14.32
CA ASN A 10 5.02 19.26 -13.49
C ASN A 10 3.60 19.31 -12.90
N MET A 11 2.80 18.28 -13.07
CA MET A 11 1.46 18.23 -12.53
C MET A 11 1.49 18.26 -11.00
N PRO A 12 0.69 19.12 -10.35
CA PRO A 12 0.69 19.20 -8.89
C PRO A 12 0.26 17.88 -8.26
N GLY A 13 1.05 17.37 -7.30
CA GLY A 13 0.77 16.09 -6.64
C GLY A 13 -0.62 16.03 -6.00
N TYR A 14 -1.10 17.13 -5.39
CA TYR A 14 -2.45 17.18 -4.82
C TYR A 14 -3.56 16.95 -5.85
N PHE A 15 -3.35 17.39 -7.11
CA PHE A 15 -4.31 17.21 -8.19
C PHE A 15 -4.36 15.73 -8.62
N ILE A 16 -3.19 15.08 -8.71
CA ILE A 16 -3.08 13.64 -9.01
C ILE A 16 -3.76 12.83 -7.92
N GLU A 17 -3.42 13.09 -6.65
CA GLU A 17 -3.98 12.39 -5.50
C GLU A 17 -5.51 12.51 -5.43
N GLN A 18 -6.04 13.72 -5.66
CA GLN A 18 -7.48 13.94 -5.65
C GLN A 18 -8.16 13.21 -6.81
N SER A 19 -7.58 13.27 -8.00
CA SER A 19 -8.10 12.59 -9.19
C SER A 19 -8.14 11.07 -8.99
N GLU A 20 -7.09 10.48 -8.40
CA GLU A 20 -7.05 9.06 -8.06
C GLU A 20 -8.15 8.66 -7.06
N VAL A 21 -8.37 9.47 -6.02
CA VAL A 21 -9.45 9.23 -5.04
C VAL A 21 -10.83 9.30 -5.69
N GLU A 22 -11.00 10.22 -6.64
CA GLU A 22 -12.28 10.41 -7.35
C GLU A 22 -12.43 9.47 -8.56
N GLY A 23 -11.40 8.71 -8.94
CA GLY A 23 -11.38 7.82 -10.11
C GLY A 23 -11.40 8.57 -11.43
N LEU A 24 -10.80 9.77 -11.47
CA LEU A 24 -10.72 10.61 -12.67
C LEU A 24 -9.43 10.37 -13.44
N ASP A 25 -9.51 10.37 -14.77
CA ASP A 25 -8.33 10.35 -15.63
C ASP A 25 -7.70 11.74 -15.71
N TYR A 26 -6.55 11.90 -15.08
CA TYR A 26 -5.76 13.14 -15.07
C TYR A 26 -4.69 13.16 -16.17
N THR A 27 -4.53 12.08 -16.92
CA THR A 27 -3.52 11.98 -18.00
C THR A 27 -4.02 12.58 -19.31
N THR A 28 -5.31 12.81 -19.41
CA THR A 28 -5.98 13.38 -20.58
C THR A 28 -6.88 14.57 -20.20
N MET A 29 -7.19 15.40 -21.18
CA MET A 29 -8.11 16.52 -21.03
C MET A 29 -9.10 16.54 -22.19
N CYS A 30 -10.38 16.80 -21.89
CA CYS A 30 -11.39 17.14 -22.89
C CYS A 30 -11.41 18.65 -23.11
N LEU A 31 -11.16 19.05 -24.35
CA LEU A 31 -11.20 20.45 -24.77
C LEU A 31 -12.18 20.59 -25.93
N TRP A 32 -12.82 21.77 -26.02
CA TRP A 32 -13.61 22.12 -27.21
C TRP A 32 -12.67 22.44 -28.37
N ALA A 33 -13.10 22.21 -29.59
CA ALA A 33 -12.29 22.45 -30.79
C ALA A 33 -11.82 23.91 -30.89
N GLU A 34 -12.61 24.84 -30.38
CA GLU A 34 -12.31 26.26 -30.35
C GLU A 34 -11.24 26.67 -29.31
N GLU A 35 -10.92 25.78 -28.35
CA GLU A 35 -9.95 26.02 -27.30
C GLU A 35 -8.55 25.52 -27.64
N VAL A 36 -8.38 24.91 -28.82
CA VAL A 36 -7.12 24.30 -29.22
C VAL A 36 -6.59 24.90 -30.53
N GLU A 37 -5.29 25.13 -30.57
CA GLU A 37 -4.56 25.53 -31.77
C GLU A 37 -3.61 24.40 -32.21
N LEU A 38 -3.38 24.26 -33.52
CA LEU A 38 -2.38 23.35 -34.00
C LEU A 38 -1.00 23.86 -33.66
N SER A 39 -0.22 23.04 -32.96
CA SER A 39 1.19 23.30 -32.64
C SER A 39 2.04 22.09 -32.99
N GLU A 40 3.35 22.30 -33.08
CA GLU A 40 4.29 21.18 -33.17
C GLU A 40 4.33 20.42 -31.84
N PRO A 41 4.39 19.07 -31.87
CA PRO A 41 4.53 18.27 -30.67
C PRO A 41 5.80 18.66 -29.89
N ARG A 42 5.71 18.79 -28.57
CA ARG A 42 6.86 19.10 -27.72
C ARG A 42 7.71 17.87 -27.43
N ASP A 43 7.12 16.67 -27.50
CA ASP A 43 7.72 15.39 -27.21
C ASP A 43 7.19 14.29 -28.11
N THR A 44 7.86 13.16 -28.07
CA THR A 44 7.43 11.94 -28.74
C THR A 44 6.40 11.21 -27.90
N LYS A 45 5.62 10.32 -28.54
CA LYS A 45 4.70 9.43 -27.84
C LYS A 45 5.37 8.61 -26.75
N GLY A 46 6.63 8.15 -26.98
CA GLY A 46 7.39 7.37 -26.00
C GLY A 46 7.73 8.18 -24.74
N GLU A 47 8.10 9.45 -24.87
CA GLU A 47 8.39 10.32 -23.73
C GLU A 47 7.15 10.60 -22.87
N THR A 48 6.00 10.76 -23.51
CA THR A 48 4.72 10.92 -22.82
C THR A 48 4.32 9.65 -22.09
N GLU A 49 4.43 8.48 -22.74
CA GLU A 49 4.12 7.17 -22.11
C GLU A 49 5.01 6.89 -20.90
N GLU A 50 6.30 7.24 -20.97
CA GLU A 50 7.22 7.10 -19.85
C GLU A 50 6.87 8.04 -18.70
N ALA A 51 6.51 9.29 -18.98
CA ALA A 51 6.06 10.24 -17.96
C ALA A 51 4.78 9.76 -17.26
N VAL A 52 3.81 9.24 -17.99
CA VAL A 52 2.60 8.63 -17.42
C VAL A 52 2.96 7.44 -16.52
N LYS A 53 3.83 6.54 -16.98
CA LYS A 53 4.26 5.38 -16.20
C LYS A 53 4.96 5.79 -14.90
N GLU A 54 5.79 6.82 -14.93
CA GLU A 54 6.47 7.35 -13.74
C GLU A 54 5.47 7.93 -12.72
N ILE A 55 4.47 8.71 -13.19
CA ILE A 55 3.41 9.26 -12.35
C ILE A 55 2.60 8.13 -11.70
N LEU A 56 2.12 7.17 -12.51
CA LEU A 56 1.35 6.03 -12.02
C LEU A 56 2.12 5.24 -10.96
N LYS A 57 3.42 5.02 -11.17
CA LYS A 57 4.29 4.36 -10.18
C LYS A 57 4.40 5.17 -8.88
N THR A 58 4.53 6.49 -8.97
CA THR A 58 4.67 7.38 -7.81
C THR A 58 3.37 7.50 -7.01
N HIS A 59 2.23 7.34 -7.66
CA HIS A 59 0.90 7.53 -7.07
C HIS A 59 0.05 6.25 -7.06
N SER A 60 0.66 5.08 -7.18
CA SER A 60 -0.01 3.77 -7.29
C SER A 60 -1.01 3.49 -6.16
N TRP A 61 -0.81 4.08 -4.99
CA TRP A 61 -1.65 3.91 -3.80
C TRP A 61 -2.52 5.13 -3.47
N SER A 62 -2.46 6.20 -4.28
CA SER A 62 -3.13 7.48 -3.96
C SER A 62 -4.66 7.36 -3.89
N TRP A 63 -5.25 6.43 -4.61
CA TRP A 63 -6.69 6.13 -4.57
C TRP A 63 -7.22 5.71 -3.20
N LEU A 64 -6.34 5.27 -2.28
CA LEU A 64 -6.67 4.98 -0.88
C LEU A 64 -6.59 6.22 0.04
N GLY A 65 -6.36 7.41 -0.50
CA GLY A 65 -6.24 8.65 0.27
C GLY A 65 -5.11 8.61 1.30
N GLU A 66 -5.38 8.95 2.54
CA GLU A 66 -4.35 9.02 3.59
C GLU A 66 -3.71 7.64 3.92
N GLU A 67 -4.44 6.55 3.77
CA GLU A 67 -3.87 5.21 3.89
C GLU A 67 -2.88 4.93 2.76
N GLY A 68 -3.24 5.30 1.53
CA GLY A 68 -2.38 5.16 0.36
C GLY A 68 -1.08 5.95 0.48
N LYS A 69 -1.13 7.18 0.99
CA LYS A 69 0.07 7.99 1.24
C LYS A 69 1.05 7.32 2.21
N ARG A 70 0.53 6.67 3.25
CA ARG A 70 1.37 5.92 4.20
C ARG A 70 1.97 4.66 3.58
N ILE A 71 1.18 3.92 2.80
CA ILE A 71 1.64 2.76 2.03
C ILE A 71 2.73 3.16 1.04
N GLN A 72 2.50 4.20 0.23
CA GLN A 72 3.47 4.72 -0.73
C GLN A 72 4.80 5.10 -0.07
N LYS A 73 4.74 5.69 1.14
CA LYS A 73 5.95 6.03 1.90
C LYS A 73 6.77 4.81 2.29
N VAL A 74 6.13 3.68 2.60
CA VAL A 74 6.83 2.41 2.90
C VAL A 74 7.49 1.85 1.64
N LEU A 75 6.82 1.98 0.49
CA LEU A 75 7.26 1.43 -0.79
C LEU A 75 8.14 2.38 -1.61
N THR A 76 8.44 3.58 -1.11
CA THR A 76 9.31 4.54 -1.82
C THR A 76 10.67 3.93 -2.11
N GLY A 77 11.04 3.87 -3.40
CA GLY A 77 12.31 3.32 -3.87
C GLY A 77 12.36 1.79 -3.90
N VAL A 78 11.22 1.13 -3.72
CA VAL A 78 11.07 -0.32 -3.83
C VAL A 78 10.59 -0.67 -5.24
N ASP A 79 11.08 -1.77 -5.78
CA ASP A 79 10.52 -2.34 -7.00
C ASP A 79 9.25 -3.13 -6.64
N GLU A 80 8.08 -2.54 -6.97
CA GLU A 80 6.79 -3.15 -6.65
C GLU A 80 6.48 -4.39 -7.51
N GLU A 81 7.22 -4.64 -8.58
CA GLU A 81 7.15 -5.88 -9.37
C GLU A 81 7.89 -7.05 -8.67
N ASP A 82 8.84 -6.75 -7.77
CA ASP A 82 9.47 -7.75 -6.90
C ASP A 82 8.72 -7.87 -5.57
N GLU A 83 7.84 -8.86 -5.50
CA GLU A 83 6.99 -9.12 -4.34
C GLU A 83 7.82 -9.36 -3.06
N MET A 84 8.98 -10.02 -3.16
CA MET A 84 9.83 -10.24 -1.99
C MET A 84 10.51 -8.95 -1.53
N GLU A 85 10.85 -8.04 -2.43
CA GLU A 85 11.39 -6.74 -2.06
C GLU A 85 10.35 -5.90 -1.34
N THR A 86 9.10 -5.91 -1.80
CA THR A 86 7.98 -5.23 -1.13
C THR A 86 7.70 -5.81 0.26
N PHE A 87 7.71 -7.13 0.44
CA PHE A 87 7.58 -7.75 1.77
C PHE A 87 8.73 -7.36 2.71
N ARG A 88 9.96 -7.32 2.22
CA ARG A 88 11.11 -6.90 3.02
C ARG A 88 11.05 -5.40 3.40
N ALA A 89 10.50 -4.56 2.54
CA ALA A 89 10.27 -3.16 2.87
C ALA A 89 9.27 -3.04 4.03
N TRP A 90 8.18 -3.78 3.98
CA TRP A 90 7.20 -3.86 5.06
C TRP A 90 7.79 -4.45 6.34
N GLU A 91 8.58 -5.52 6.25
CA GLU A 91 9.29 -6.10 7.41
C GLU A 91 10.13 -5.03 8.12
N ARG A 92 11.02 -4.36 7.38
CA ARG A 92 11.88 -3.28 7.93
C ARG A 92 11.08 -2.14 8.56
N TYR A 93 9.96 -1.77 7.95
CA TYR A 93 9.08 -0.73 8.49
C TYR A 93 8.41 -1.17 9.78
N LEU A 94 7.83 -2.38 9.79
CA LEU A 94 7.12 -2.92 10.94
C LEU A 94 8.05 -3.24 12.12
N GLU A 95 9.27 -3.73 11.86
CA GLU A 95 10.29 -3.92 12.91
C GLU A 95 10.66 -2.62 13.64
N LYS A 96 10.64 -1.49 12.92
CA LYS A 96 10.95 -0.17 13.49
C LYS A 96 9.77 0.49 14.20
N THR A 97 8.55 0.16 13.80
CA THR A 97 7.33 0.86 14.26
C THR A 97 6.54 0.09 15.28
N LEU A 98 6.54 -1.26 15.24
CA LEU A 98 5.76 -2.06 16.17
C LEU A 98 6.44 -2.17 17.54
N ALA A 99 5.66 -1.91 18.57
CA ALA A 99 6.05 -2.15 19.96
C ALA A 99 5.50 -3.51 20.41
N PHE A 100 6.38 -4.47 20.63
CA PHE A 100 6.02 -5.80 21.13
C PHE A 100 6.16 -5.91 22.65
N PRO A 101 5.32 -6.73 23.34
CA PRO A 101 4.16 -7.43 22.78
C PRO A 101 2.93 -6.52 22.66
N PHE A 102 2.00 -6.89 21.77
CA PHE A 102 0.70 -6.24 21.70
C PHE A 102 -0.44 -7.25 21.52
N ASP A 103 -1.66 -6.83 21.88
CA ASP A 103 -2.84 -7.67 21.78
C ASP A 103 -3.58 -7.45 20.46
N ALA A 104 -3.94 -8.56 19.82
CA ALA A 104 -4.64 -8.58 18.56
C ALA A 104 -5.80 -9.58 18.59
N LYS A 105 -6.69 -9.44 17.61
CA LYS A 105 -7.80 -10.36 17.34
C LYS A 105 -7.57 -11.02 15.99
N VAL A 106 -7.76 -12.32 15.91
CA VAL A 106 -7.72 -13.08 14.64
C VAL A 106 -8.94 -12.72 13.80
N LEU A 107 -8.74 -12.34 12.54
CA LEU A 107 -9.81 -12.03 11.60
C LEU A 107 -10.05 -13.14 10.58
N GLY A 108 -8.96 -13.79 10.15
CA GLY A 108 -9.02 -14.83 9.12
C GLY A 108 -9.91 -16.00 9.54
N TYR A 109 -10.73 -16.48 8.61
CA TYR A 109 -11.51 -17.68 8.78
C TYR A 109 -10.64 -18.88 8.43
N GLN A 110 -10.38 -19.75 9.40
CA GLN A 110 -9.71 -21.03 9.19
C GLN A 110 -10.68 -22.17 9.54
N ASP A 111 -11.07 -22.94 8.55
CA ASP A 111 -11.94 -24.13 8.74
C ASP A 111 -11.31 -25.16 9.68
N LYS A 112 -9.99 -25.31 9.61
CA LYS A 112 -9.22 -26.29 10.37
C LYS A 112 -7.96 -25.63 10.92
N GLY A 113 -7.98 -25.30 12.21
CA GLY A 113 -6.82 -24.70 12.86
C GLY A 113 -7.04 -24.51 14.36
N PRO A 114 -5.95 -24.28 15.11
CA PRO A 114 -6.01 -24.03 16.54
C PRO A 114 -6.53 -22.64 16.90
N LEU A 115 -6.55 -21.72 15.94
CA LEU A 115 -7.03 -20.34 16.07
C LEU A 115 -8.32 -20.17 15.26
N ARG A 116 -9.25 -19.40 15.81
CA ARG A 116 -10.53 -19.08 15.16
C ARG A 116 -10.69 -17.58 15.06
N SER A 117 -11.47 -17.14 14.07
CA SER A 117 -11.88 -15.73 13.98
C SER A 117 -12.48 -15.24 15.30
N GLY A 118 -12.05 -14.08 15.75
CA GLY A 118 -12.43 -13.50 17.04
C GLY A 118 -11.53 -13.89 18.22
N ASP A 119 -10.63 -14.87 18.08
CA ASP A 119 -9.70 -15.24 19.15
C ASP A 119 -8.76 -14.08 19.49
N LYS A 120 -8.65 -13.78 20.78
CA LYS A 120 -7.67 -12.81 21.30
C LYS A 120 -6.33 -13.49 21.50
N VAL A 121 -5.29 -12.85 20.98
CA VAL A 121 -3.91 -13.33 20.97
C VAL A 121 -2.95 -12.22 21.35
N SER A 122 -1.77 -12.58 21.86
CA SER A 122 -0.70 -11.62 22.13
C SER A 122 0.43 -11.84 21.13
N VAL A 123 0.66 -10.88 20.26
CA VAL A 123 1.73 -10.88 19.23
C VAL A 123 3.05 -10.56 19.92
N LYS A 124 4.08 -11.37 19.68
CA LYS A 124 5.36 -11.31 20.41
C LYS A 124 6.50 -10.73 19.59
N LYS A 125 6.56 -11.04 18.33
CA LYS A 125 7.60 -10.58 17.39
C LYS A 125 7.23 -10.93 15.96
N ILE A 126 7.90 -10.34 15.00
CA ILE A 126 7.97 -10.84 13.62
C ILE A 126 8.82 -12.11 13.64
N SER A 127 8.38 -13.16 12.97
CA SER A 127 9.03 -14.48 12.91
C SER A 127 9.82 -14.66 11.63
N LEU A 128 9.18 -14.44 10.50
CA LEU A 128 9.77 -14.56 9.16
C LEU A 128 8.89 -13.84 8.11
N VAL A 129 9.42 -13.75 6.90
CA VAL A 129 8.69 -13.35 5.70
C VAL A 129 8.47 -14.58 4.83
N ASP A 130 7.23 -14.78 4.41
CA ASP A 130 6.80 -15.87 3.54
C ASP A 130 6.32 -15.29 2.20
N ASP A 131 6.59 -15.97 1.10
CA ASP A 131 6.28 -15.52 -0.25
C ASP A 131 4.77 -15.50 -0.57
N HIS A 132 3.96 -16.30 0.14
CA HIS A 132 2.51 -16.37 -0.06
C HIS A 132 1.73 -15.65 1.05
N TYR A 133 2.20 -15.78 2.29
CA TYR A 133 1.51 -15.28 3.49
C TYR A 133 2.08 -13.95 4.00
N GLY A 134 3.14 -13.45 3.40
CA GLY A 134 3.79 -12.20 3.77
C GLY A 134 4.45 -12.24 5.15
N ILE A 135 4.20 -11.23 5.96
CA ILE A 135 4.80 -11.13 7.30
C ILE A 135 4.15 -12.13 8.27
N ILE A 136 4.94 -13.07 8.75
CA ILE A 136 4.54 -14.05 9.77
C ILE A 136 5.00 -13.57 11.15
N VAL A 137 4.10 -13.65 12.12
CA VAL A 137 4.37 -13.25 13.51
C VAL A 137 4.23 -14.41 14.48
N GLU A 138 5.12 -14.48 15.49
CA GLU A 138 4.93 -15.35 16.64
C GLU A 138 3.86 -14.74 17.55
N LEU A 139 2.83 -15.50 17.86
CA LEU A 139 1.80 -15.10 18.80
C LEU A 139 1.55 -16.14 19.88
N ARG A 140 0.91 -15.72 20.96
CA ARG A 140 0.49 -16.60 22.06
C ARG A 140 -1.00 -16.51 22.32
N ARG A 141 -1.60 -17.68 22.56
CA ARG A 141 -2.93 -17.83 23.12
C ARG A 141 -2.83 -18.71 24.37
N GLY A 142 -2.91 -18.08 25.53
CA GLY A 142 -2.61 -18.75 26.80
C GLY A 142 -1.15 -19.20 26.85
N ARG A 143 -0.93 -20.50 27.07
CA ARG A 143 0.43 -21.08 27.13
C ARG A 143 0.99 -21.55 25.79
N LYS A 144 0.17 -21.56 24.74
CA LYS A 144 0.56 -22.08 23.42
C LYS A 144 1.09 -20.97 22.53
N LYS A 145 2.09 -21.31 21.73
CA LYS A 145 2.66 -20.46 20.68
C LYS A 145 2.19 -20.90 19.33
N TYR A 146 2.07 -19.94 18.41
CA TYR A 146 1.69 -20.16 17.02
C TYR A 146 2.44 -19.15 16.15
N ASP A 147 2.70 -19.51 14.90
CA ASP A 147 3.07 -18.60 13.84
C ASP A 147 1.82 -18.33 12.99
N HIS A 148 1.59 -17.06 12.63
CA HIS A 148 0.36 -16.63 11.96
C HIS A 148 0.61 -15.41 11.08
N PRO A 149 -0.04 -15.30 9.89
CA PRO A 149 0.06 -14.12 9.05
C PRO A 149 -0.41 -12.85 9.76
N LEU A 150 0.39 -11.79 9.69
CA LEU A 150 0.03 -10.50 10.30
C LEU A 150 -1.18 -9.86 9.62
N CYS A 151 -1.39 -10.11 8.32
CA CYS A 151 -2.54 -9.60 7.57
C CYS A 151 -3.88 -10.13 8.10
N ASP A 152 -3.89 -11.25 8.80
CA ASP A 152 -5.09 -11.87 9.41
C ASP A 152 -5.32 -11.41 10.87
N LEU A 153 -4.61 -10.41 11.33
CA LEU A 153 -4.71 -9.88 12.70
C LEU A 153 -5.20 -8.44 12.72
N GLU A 154 -6.01 -8.10 13.70
CA GLU A 154 -6.44 -6.74 14.01
C GLU A 154 -6.00 -6.35 15.41
N VAL A 155 -5.31 -5.21 15.55
CA VAL A 155 -4.92 -4.69 16.87
C VAL A 155 -6.17 -4.29 17.65
N ILE A 156 -6.29 -4.77 18.89
CA ILE A 156 -7.53 -4.58 19.68
C ILE A 156 -7.69 -3.12 20.13
N ASN A 157 -6.60 -2.46 20.52
CA ASN A 157 -6.63 -1.08 20.98
C ASN A 157 -6.33 -0.12 19.81
N ASN A 158 -7.33 0.64 19.38
CA ASN A 158 -7.20 1.61 18.27
C ASN A 158 -6.26 2.79 18.60
N ASP A 159 -6.05 3.09 19.89
CA ASP A 159 -5.12 4.12 20.34
C ASP A 159 -3.68 3.60 20.46
N SER A 160 -3.46 2.32 20.20
CA SER A 160 -2.12 1.73 20.22
C SER A 160 -1.27 2.24 19.07
N ILE A 161 0.01 2.49 19.34
CA ILE A 161 1.02 2.80 18.31
C ILE A 161 1.08 1.72 17.21
N ASN A 162 0.70 0.48 17.54
CA ASN A 162 0.69 -0.65 16.61
C ASN A 162 -0.52 -0.66 15.66
N TYR A 163 -1.60 0.07 16.00
CA TYR A 163 -2.87 -0.01 15.26
C TYR A 163 -2.70 0.41 13.79
N GLN A 164 -2.17 1.61 13.57
CA GLN A 164 -2.06 2.15 12.21
C GLN A 164 -1.07 1.37 11.33
N PRO A 165 0.16 1.03 11.79
CA PRO A 165 1.07 0.23 10.98
C PRO A 165 0.52 -1.14 10.57
N VAL A 166 -0.15 -1.85 11.48
CA VAL A 166 -0.78 -3.14 11.17
C VAL A 166 -1.95 -2.97 10.22
N LYS A 167 -2.77 -1.93 10.39
CA LYS A 167 -3.88 -1.62 9.50
C LYS A 167 -3.39 -1.32 8.09
N ASP A 168 -2.38 -0.43 7.94
CA ASP A 168 -1.83 -0.06 6.65
C ASP A 168 -1.21 -1.27 5.91
N TYR A 169 -0.48 -2.13 6.64
CA TYR A 169 0.04 -3.39 6.09
C TYR A 169 -1.09 -4.30 5.59
N ARG A 170 -2.17 -4.45 6.34
CA ARG A 170 -3.32 -5.27 5.94
C ARG A 170 -4.02 -4.73 4.69
N VAL A 171 -4.22 -3.41 4.63
CA VAL A 171 -4.82 -2.75 3.46
C VAL A 171 -3.94 -2.96 2.24
N TRP A 172 -2.62 -2.75 2.35
CA TRP A 172 -1.69 -3.03 1.28
C TRP A 172 -1.74 -4.50 0.85
N PHE A 173 -1.65 -5.44 1.80
CA PHE A 173 -1.62 -6.88 1.52
C PHE A 173 -2.88 -7.36 0.79
N ALA A 174 -4.04 -6.78 1.09
CA ALA A 174 -5.31 -7.12 0.46
C ALA A 174 -5.47 -6.56 -0.98
N ASN A 175 -4.66 -5.55 -1.36
CA ASN A 175 -4.79 -4.82 -2.63
C ASN A 175 -3.55 -4.91 -3.52
N ARG A 176 -2.50 -5.65 -3.10
CA ARG A 176 -1.27 -5.89 -3.88
C ARG A 176 -1.50 -6.81 -5.08
#